data_5d67618d3d40f0393bb2589d9fda840a
#
_entry.id   5d67618d3d40f0393bb2589d9fda840a
#
_cell.length_a   1.000
_cell.length_b   1.000
_cell.length_c   1.000
_cell.angle_alpha   90.00
_cell.angle_beta   90.00
_cell.angle_gamma   90.00
#
_symmetry.space_group_name_H-M   'P 1'
#
loop_
_entity.id
_entity.type
_entity.pdbx_description
1 polymer ?
#
loop_
_entity_poly.entity_id
_entity_poly.type
_entity_poly.pdbx_seq_one_letter_code
_entity_poly.pdbx_strand_id
1 'polypeptide(L)'
;YEPLAEAIFSQKWQIAALKDRFAGSLKIATLEDMNAALQGARDIMAEWISQDEQARNGMRREVGYSAMITTKVVKGKADEAEAQKYKDYFAINEPLRRISSHRLLAIRRAEAEGYIRVDISPDSEKALDKLARLFLKNNSDAAYQVELAMEDSYKRLLKPAIATEAAAASKEKADTEAIRVFADNLR
;
A
#
# COMPACT_ATOMS: atom_id res chain seq x y z
N TYR A 1 2.50 -13.48 21.47
CA TYR A 1 3.61 -13.59 20.48
C TYR A 1 4.50 -12.33 20.36
N GLU A 2 4.19 -11.28 21.09
CA GLU A 2 4.97 -10.03 20.99
C GLU A 2 6.45 -10.20 21.35
N PRO A 3 6.84 -10.91 22.45
CA PRO A 3 8.25 -11.13 22.74
C PRO A 3 8.97 -11.92 21.63
N LEU A 4 8.30 -12.89 21.01
CA LEU A 4 8.86 -13.62 19.87
C LEU A 4 9.04 -12.66 18.66
N ALA A 5 8.06 -11.81 18.39
CA ALA A 5 8.15 -10.81 17.33
C ALA A 5 9.33 -9.86 17.55
N GLU A 6 9.53 -9.37 18.76
CA GLU A 6 10.69 -8.52 19.09
C GLU A 6 12.02 -9.23 18.83
N ALA A 7 12.12 -10.50 19.24
CA ALA A 7 13.33 -11.29 19.03
C ALA A 7 13.61 -11.52 17.54
N ILE A 8 12.59 -11.84 16.75
CA ILE A 8 12.71 -12.03 15.30
C ILE A 8 13.08 -10.70 14.62
N PHE A 9 12.42 -9.62 15.00
CA PHE A 9 12.64 -8.30 14.42
C PHE A 9 14.05 -7.77 14.62
N SER A 10 14.69 -8.17 15.74
CA SER A 10 16.08 -7.84 16.01
C SER A 10 17.05 -8.46 15.02
N GLN A 11 16.67 -9.58 14.40
CA GLN A 11 17.48 -10.35 13.43
C GLN A 11 18.83 -10.81 13.98
N LYS A 12 18.91 -10.99 15.30
CA LYS A 12 20.13 -11.43 16.00
C LYS A 12 20.15 -12.93 16.30
N TRP A 13 19.00 -13.61 16.17
CA TRP A 13 18.82 -14.99 16.58
C TRP A 13 18.37 -15.84 15.40
N GLN A 14 18.83 -17.10 15.36
CA GLN A 14 18.27 -18.09 14.45
C GLN A 14 16.88 -18.52 14.94
N ILE A 15 15.99 -18.85 14.04
CA ILE A 15 14.62 -19.29 14.39
C ILE A 15 14.64 -20.55 15.28
N ALA A 16 15.58 -21.50 15.02
CA ALA A 16 15.72 -22.67 15.86
C ALA A 16 16.02 -22.32 17.33
N ALA A 17 16.90 -21.35 17.57
CA ALA A 17 17.21 -20.87 18.91
C ALA A 17 16.00 -20.20 19.57
N LEU A 18 15.21 -19.47 18.82
CA LEU A 18 13.98 -18.83 19.31
C LEU A 18 12.90 -19.86 19.63
N LYS A 19 12.79 -20.93 18.83
CA LYS A 19 11.90 -22.04 19.12
C LYS A 19 12.20 -22.61 20.49
N ASP A 20 13.48 -22.94 20.79
CA ASP A 20 13.91 -23.49 22.07
C ASP A 20 13.62 -22.53 23.24
N ARG A 21 13.90 -21.23 23.03
CA ARG A 21 13.72 -20.21 24.05
C ARG A 21 12.24 -19.98 24.41
N PHE A 22 11.36 -20.02 23.43
CA PHE A 22 9.94 -19.73 23.62
C PHE A 22 9.03 -20.96 23.71
N ALA A 23 9.60 -22.19 23.58
CA ALA A 23 8.82 -23.40 23.58
C ALA A 23 7.90 -23.55 24.80
N GLY A 24 8.40 -23.23 25.99
CA GLY A 24 7.63 -23.32 27.23
C GLY A 24 6.58 -22.24 27.36
N SER A 25 6.95 -20.97 27.16
CA SER A 25 6.06 -19.83 27.35
C SER A 25 4.95 -19.76 26.30
N LEU A 26 5.23 -20.18 25.06
CA LEU A 26 4.26 -20.17 23.97
C LEU A 26 3.64 -21.55 23.71
N LYS A 27 3.98 -22.55 24.53
CA LYS A 27 3.49 -23.92 24.41
C LYS A 27 3.71 -24.52 23.02
N ILE A 28 4.90 -24.31 22.47
CA ILE A 28 5.28 -24.82 21.15
C ILE A 28 5.75 -26.26 21.30
N ALA A 29 4.93 -27.22 20.88
CA ALA A 29 5.24 -28.64 20.92
C ALA A 29 5.41 -29.26 19.54
N THR A 30 4.71 -28.73 18.53
CA THR A 30 4.68 -29.29 17.18
C THR A 30 5.13 -28.25 16.15
N LEU A 31 5.35 -28.72 14.92
CA LEU A 31 5.63 -27.81 13.79
C LEU A 31 4.46 -26.87 13.53
N GLU A 32 3.23 -27.33 13.70
CA GLU A 32 2.04 -26.48 13.53
C GLU A 32 2.02 -25.37 14.58
N ASP A 33 2.36 -25.68 15.83
CA ASP A 33 2.46 -24.68 16.90
C ASP A 33 3.49 -23.61 16.55
N MET A 34 4.65 -24.04 16.02
CA MET A 34 5.72 -23.13 15.61
C MET A 34 5.27 -22.24 14.43
N ASN A 35 4.60 -22.82 13.46
CA ASN A 35 4.08 -22.05 12.32
C ASN A 35 3.03 -21.02 12.76
N ALA A 36 2.16 -21.40 13.69
CA ALA A 36 1.17 -20.49 14.26
C ALA A 36 1.84 -19.34 15.02
N ALA A 37 2.86 -19.63 15.80
CA ALA A 37 3.63 -18.63 16.54
C ALA A 37 4.36 -17.68 15.59
N LEU A 38 4.99 -18.21 14.53
CA LEU A 38 5.63 -17.38 13.50
C LEU A 38 4.63 -16.51 12.77
N GLN A 39 3.45 -17.02 12.44
CA GLN A 39 2.40 -16.22 11.81
C GLN A 39 1.94 -15.11 12.74
N GLY A 40 1.70 -15.41 14.01
CA GLY A 40 1.33 -14.39 15.00
C GLY A 40 2.41 -13.31 15.14
N ALA A 41 3.68 -13.71 15.16
CA ALA A 41 4.80 -12.77 15.19
C ALA A 41 4.86 -11.92 13.93
N ARG A 42 4.65 -12.50 12.76
CA ARG A 42 4.60 -11.75 11.49
C ARG A 42 3.47 -10.72 11.47
N ASP A 43 2.31 -11.08 11.99
CA ASP A 43 1.17 -10.15 12.06
C ASP A 43 1.51 -8.93 12.92
N ILE A 44 2.18 -9.14 14.04
CA ILE A 44 2.64 -8.06 14.92
C ILE A 44 3.69 -7.19 14.23
N MET A 45 4.69 -7.82 13.60
CA MET A 45 5.73 -7.10 12.87
C MET A 45 5.16 -6.29 11.69
N ALA A 46 4.17 -6.83 10.99
CA ALA A 46 3.48 -6.12 9.91
C ALA A 46 2.82 -4.84 10.43
N GLU A 47 2.20 -4.89 11.60
CA GLU A 47 1.64 -3.71 12.26
C GLU A 47 2.73 -2.67 12.59
N TRP A 48 3.84 -3.10 13.19
CA TRP A 48 4.95 -2.20 13.50
C TRP A 48 5.49 -1.50 12.25
N ILE A 49 5.69 -2.27 11.18
CA ILE A 49 6.16 -1.71 9.90
C ILE A 49 5.17 -0.69 9.36
N SER A 50 3.88 -0.99 9.39
CA SER A 50 2.83 -0.08 8.89
C SER A 50 2.72 1.22 9.68
N GLN A 51 3.12 1.21 10.94
CA GLN A 51 3.07 2.37 11.83
C GLN A 51 4.38 3.14 11.86
N ASP A 52 5.44 2.61 11.27
CA ASP A 52 6.75 3.26 11.25
C ASP A 52 6.71 4.54 10.40
N GLU A 53 7.16 5.65 10.98
CA GLU A 53 7.12 6.95 10.34
C GLU A 53 8.00 7.00 9.09
N GLN A 54 9.20 6.43 9.14
CA GLN A 54 10.10 6.40 7.98
C GLN A 54 9.53 5.54 6.85
N ALA A 55 8.89 4.43 7.19
CA ALA A 55 8.21 3.58 6.20
C ALA A 55 7.06 4.35 5.54
N ARG A 56 6.22 5.00 6.33
CA ARG A 56 5.08 5.77 5.80
C ARG A 56 5.54 6.92 4.92
N ASN A 57 6.52 7.68 5.36
CA ASN A 57 7.07 8.80 4.59
C ASN A 57 7.77 8.33 3.32
N GLY A 58 8.48 7.20 3.40
CA GLY A 58 9.10 6.57 2.22
C GLY A 58 8.06 6.16 1.18
N MET A 59 6.94 5.59 1.64
CA MET A 59 5.84 5.19 0.76
C MET A 59 5.14 6.40 0.14
N ARG A 60 4.91 7.46 0.91
CA ARG A 60 4.35 8.71 0.39
C ARG A 60 5.21 9.31 -0.72
N ARG A 61 6.52 9.32 -0.52
CA ARG A 61 7.46 9.80 -1.54
C ARG A 61 7.43 8.93 -2.79
N GLU A 62 7.36 7.61 -2.62
CA GLU A 62 7.31 6.70 -3.76
C GLU A 62 6.01 6.85 -4.54
N VAL A 63 4.89 7.02 -3.87
CA VAL A 63 3.61 7.33 -4.52
C VAL A 63 3.70 8.63 -5.32
N GLY A 64 4.26 9.68 -4.73
CA GLY A 64 4.43 10.96 -5.43
C GLY A 64 5.31 10.86 -6.66
N TYR A 65 6.26 9.93 -6.66
CA TYR A 65 7.23 9.79 -7.73
C TYR A 65 6.81 8.79 -8.81
N SER A 66 6.29 7.62 -8.44
CA SER A 66 6.08 6.51 -9.37
C SER A 66 4.64 6.03 -9.48
N ALA A 67 3.70 6.60 -8.74
CA ALA A 67 2.33 6.09 -8.74
C ALA A 67 1.68 6.22 -10.12
N MET A 68 0.99 5.15 -10.50
CA MET A 68 0.13 5.10 -11.67
C MET A 68 -1.32 5.16 -11.23
N ILE A 69 -2.12 5.93 -11.97
CA ILE A 69 -3.57 5.87 -11.83
C ILE A 69 -4.10 4.96 -12.94
N THR A 70 -4.86 3.95 -12.55
CA THR A 70 -5.46 3.00 -13.47
C THR A 70 -6.96 2.95 -13.23
N THR A 71 -7.71 2.75 -14.31
CA THR A 71 -9.16 2.64 -14.24
C THR A 71 -9.62 1.38 -14.92
N LYS A 72 -10.75 0.86 -14.46
CA LYS A 72 -11.46 -0.25 -15.09
C LYS A 72 -12.94 0.03 -15.05
N VAL A 73 -13.63 -0.21 -16.17
CA VAL A 73 -15.09 -0.11 -16.20
C VAL A 73 -15.70 -1.16 -15.27
N VAL A 74 -16.73 -0.76 -14.53
CA VAL A 74 -17.47 -1.69 -13.68
C VAL A 74 -18.23 -2.68 -14.58
N LYS A 75 -18.17 -3.96 -14.23
CA LYS A 75 -18.82 -5.02 -15.00
C LYS A 75 -20.31 -4.72 -15.23
N GLY A 76 -20.73 -4.79 -16.48
CA GLY A 76 -22.11 -4.53 -16.86
C GLY A 76 -22.46 -3.07 -17.07
N LYS A 77 -21.53 -2.15 -16.88
CA LYS A 77 -21.79 -0.71 -17.01
C LYS A 77 -21.34 -0.11 -18.33
N ALA A 78 -20.46 -0.79 -19.06
CA ALA A 78 -19.85 -0.24 -20.30
C ALA A 78 -20.87 0.17 -21.36
N ASP A 79 -21.98 -0.56 -21.46
CA ASP A 79 -23.00 -0.35 -22.48
C ASP A 79 -24.15 0.57 -22.05
N GLU A 80 -24.15 1.06 -20.82
CA GLU A 80 -25.17 2.01 -20.36
C GLU A 80 -25.00 3.35 -21.06
N ALA A 81 -26.11 3.94 -21.50
CA ALA A 81 -26.10 5.22 -22.19
C ALA A 81 -25.43 6.34 -21.39
N GLU A 82 -25.72 6.40 -20.09
CA GLU A 82 -25.12 7.40 -19.19
C GLU A 82 -23.61 7.20 -19.00
N ALA A 83 -23.10 5.98 -19.19
CA ALA A 83 -21.67 5.68 -19.06
C ALA A 83 -20.88 6.20 -20.26
N GLN A 84 -21.51 6.41 -21.41
CA GLN A 84 -20.80 6.77 -22.65
C GLN A 84 -20.06 8.12 -22.55
N LYS A 85 -20.53 9.03 -21.75
CA LYS A 85 -19.82 10.30 -21.51
C LYS A 85 -18.47 10.11 -20.81
N TYR A 86 -18.24 8.95 -20.17
CA TYR A 86 -16.98 8.60 -19.50
C TYR A 86 -16.14 7.57 -20.27
N LYS A 87 -16.52 7.29 -21.50
CA LYS A 87 -15.86 6.24 -22.33
C LYS A 87 -14.35 6.39 -22.40
N ASP A 88 -13.85 7.62 -22.50
CA ASP A 88 -12.42 7.91 -22.60
C ASP A 88 -11.66 7.56 -21.31
N TYR A 89 -12.37 7.32 -20.22
CA TYR A 89 -11.79 7.04 -18.90
C TYR A 89 -11.98 5.59 -18.46
N PHE A 90 -12.46 4.71 -19.34
CA PHE A 90 -12.72 3.31 -18.98
C PHE A 90 -11.46 2.48 -18.79
N ALA A 91 -10.35 2.86 -19.40
CA ALA A 91 -9.10 2.09 -19.36
C ALA A 91 -7.88 3.02 -19.33
N ILE A 92 -7.82 3.86 -18.32
CA ILE A 92 -6.69 4.77 -18.09
C ILE A 92 -5.54 4.00 -17.43
N ASN A 93 -4.31 4.33 -17.84
CA ASN A 93 -3.08 3.85 -17.19
C ASN A 93 -2.01 4.92 -17.41
N GLU A 94 -1.95 5.88 -16.49
CA GLU A 94 -1.09 7.06 -16.61
C GLU A 94 -0.38 7.36 -15.30
N PRO A 95 0.80 8.04 -15.35
CA PRO A 95 1.42 8.56 -14.13
C PRO A 95 0.52 9.58 -13.43
N LEU A 96 0.26 9.35 -12.14
CA LEU A 96 -0.57 10.25 -11.34
C LEU A 96 -0.03 11.68 -11.35
N ARG A 97 1.30 11.84 -11.26
CA ARG A 97 1.94 13.16 -11.22
C ARG A 97 1.78 13.97 -12.51
N ARG A 98 1.44 13.33 -13.62
CA ARG A 98 1.33 13.96 -14.95
C ARG A 98 -0.10 14.13 -15.43
N ILE A 99 -1.07 13.53 -14.74
CA ILE A 99 -2.46 13.65 -15.16
C ILE A 99 -2.96 15.08 -14.94
N SER A 100 -3.69 15.62 -15.90
CA SER A 100 -4.26 16.95 -15.75
C SER A 100 -5.40 16.97 -14.73
N SER A 101 -5.59 18.10 -14.06
CA SER A 101 -6.68 18.28 -13.10
C SER A 101 -8.05 18.04 -13.71
N HIS A 102 -8.25 18.50 -14.93
CA HIS A 102 -9.47 18.30 -15.71
C HIS A 102 -9.79 16.81 -15.88
N ARG A 103 -8.80 16.00 -16.28
CA ARG A 103 -9.00 14.57 -16.47
C ARG A 103 -9.22 13.85 -15.14
N LEU A 104 -8.47 14.24 -14.11
CA LEU A 104 -8.61 13.63 -12.78
C LEU A 104 -10.01 13.88 -12.20
N LEU A 105 -10.54 15.08 -12.34
CA LEU A 105 -11.91 15.40 -11.90
C LEU A 105 -12.96 14.58 -12.65
N ALA A 106 -12.79 14.40 -13.98
CA ALA A 106 -13.68 13.54 -14.77
C ALA A 106 -13.63 12.07 -14.33
N ILE A 107 -12.44 11.55 -14.06
CA ILE A 107 -12.26 10.19 -13.54
C ILE A 107 -12.95 10.04 -12.18
N ARG A 108 -12.76 11.00 -11.28
CA ARG A 108 -13.40 10.98 -9.95
C ARG A 108 -14.91 11.03 -10.03
N ARG A 109 -15.45 11.81 -10.97
CA ARG A 109 -16.89 11.87 -11.20
C ARG A 109 -17.42 10.52 -11.69
N ALA A 110 -16.74 9.91 -12.66
CA ALA A 110 -17.12 8.60 -13.17
C ALA A 110 -17.09 7.51 -12.07
N GLU A 111 -16.09 7.57 -11.19
CA GLU A 111 -15.99 6.68 -10.03
C GLU A 111 -17.15 6.89 -9.06
N ALA A 112 -17.45 8.14 -8.73
CA ALA A 112 -18.53 8.50 -7.80
C ALA A 112 -19.91 8.07 -8.35
N GLU A 113 -20.10 8.12 -9.65
CA GLU A 113 -21.32 7.68 -10.31
C GLU A 113 -21.38 6.16 -10.52
N GLY A 114 -20.32 5.43 -10.15
CA GLY A 114 -20.30 3.97 -10.15
C GLY A 114 -19.97 3.32 -11.49
N TYR A 115 -19.44 4.06 -12.47
CA TYR A 115 -19.13 3.51 -13.81
C TYR A 115 -17.74 2.91 -13.93
N ILE A 116 -16.79 3.40 -13.13
CA ILE A 116 -15.41 2.91 -13.16
C ILE A 116 -14.90 2.66 -11.73
N ARG A 117 -13.87 1.81 -11.65
CA ARG A 117 -13.05 1.64 -10.45
C ARG A 117 -11.71 2.28 -10.71
N VAL A 118 -11.19 2.96 -9.70
CA VAL A 118 -9.92 3.69 -9.77
C VAL A 118 -8.94 3.08 -8.79
N ASP A 119 -7.73 2.80 -9.25
CA ASP A 119 -6.61 2.35 -8.42
C ASP A 119 -5.45 3.33 -8.58
N ILE A 120 -4.82 3.67 -7.46
CA ILE A 120 -3.60 4.47 -7.42
C ILE A 120 -2.56 3.64 -6.68
N SER A 121 -1.51 3.24 -7.37
CA SER A 121 -0.47 2.38 -6.81
C SER A 121 0.92 2.86 -7.23
N PRO A 122 1.89 2.88 -6.29
CA PRO A 122 3.27 3.11 -6.64
C PRO A 122 3.85 1.90 -7.37
N ASP A 123 5.08 2.03 -7.87
CA ASP A 123 5.86 0.88 -8.32
C ASP A 123 6.15 -0.01 -7.11
N SER A 124 5.54 -1.18 -7.07
CA SER A 124 5.63 -2.09 -5.92
C SER A 124 7.04 -2.61 -5.68
N GLU A 125 7.81 -2.85 -6.73
CA GLU A 125 9.21 -3.29 -6.60
C GLU A 125 10.05 -2.22 -5.92
N LYS A 126 9.94 -0.97 -6.35
CA LYS A 126 10.64 0.16 -5.72
C LYS A 126 10.19 0.39 -4.29
N ALA A 127 8.89 0.27 -4.03
CA ALA A 127 8.34 0.43 -2.69
C ALA A 127 8.88 -0.65 -1.74
N LEU A 128 8.89 -1.91 -2.17
CA LEU A 128 9.42 -3.01 -1.38
C LEU A 128 10.93 -2.89 -1.16
N ASP A 129 11.68 -2.43 -2.16
CA ASP A 129 13.12 -2.18 -2.01
C ASP A 129 13.39 -1.11 -0.94
N LYS A 130 12.60 -0.06 -0.88
CA LYS A 130 12.72 0.97 0.17
C LYS A 130 12.46 0.40 1.54
N LEU A 131 11.42 -0.42 1.69
CA LEU A 131 11.12 -1.08 2.97
C LEU A 131 12.23 -2.05 3.38
N ALA A 132 12.77 -2.80 2.42
CA ALA A 132 13.88 -3.70 2.68
C ALA A 132 15.10 -2.97 3.24
N ARG A 133 15.43 -1.81 2.72
CA ARG A 133 16.55 -1.00 3.23
C ARG A 133 16.31 -0.51 4.65
N LEU A 134 15.07 -0.27 5.04
CA LEU A 134 14.72 0.17 6.39
C LEU A 134 14.73 -0.97 7.40
N PHE A 135 14.28 -2.17 7.03
CA PHE A 135 13.96 -3.22 7.98
C PHE A 135 14.83 -4.47 7.92
N LEU A 136 15.43 -4.79 6.77
CA LEU A 136 16.26 -5.99 6.64
C LEU A 136 17.72 -5.68 6.97
N LYS A 137 18.27 -6.38 7.96
CA LYS A 137 19.64 -6.16 8.47
C LYS A 137 20.65 -7.19 7.95
N ASN A 138 20.18 -8.37 7.58
CA ASN A 138 21.03 -9.50 7.16
C ASN A 138 20.22 -10.50 6.33
N ASN A 139 20.81 -11.67 6.03
CA ASN A 139 20.19 -12.74 5.25
C ASN A 139 19.81 -13.96 6.11
N SER A 140 19.60 -13.76 7.40
CA SER A 140 19.23 -14.82 8.31
C SER A 140 17.82 -15.33 8.07
N ASP A 141 17.47 -16.49 8.67
CA ASP A 141 16.10 -17.00 8.65
C ASP A 141 15.13 -16.08 9.42
N ALA A 142 15.61 -15.39 10.45
CA ALA A 142 14.85 -14.35 11.13
C ALA A 142 14.55 -13.16 10.18
N ALA A 143 15.53 -12.72 9.42
CA ALA A 143 15.34 -11.67 8.41
C ALA A 143 14.31 -12.10 7.36
N TYR A 144 14.28 -13.36 6.97
CA TYR A 144 13.26 -13.87 6.07
C TYR A 144 11.84 -13.71 6.64
N GLN A 145 11.66 -13.95 7.95
CA GLN A 145 10.37 -13.73 8.60
C GLN A 145 9.99 -12.25 8.61
N VAL A 146 10.95 -11.34 8.79
CA VAL A 146 10.73 -9.90 8.69
C VAL A 146 10.35 -9.52 7.26
N GLU A 147 10.98 -10.10 6.25
CA GLU A 147 10.65 -9.86 4.85
C GLU A 147 9.22 -10.27 4.53
N LEU A 148 8.78 -11.43 5.00
CA LEU A 148 7.39 -11.86 4.83
C LEU A 148 6.40 -10.88 5.50
N ALA A 149 6.73 -10.43 6.71
CA ALA A 149 5.92 -9.43 7.41
C ALA A 149 5.88 -8.08 6.67
N MET A 150 7.01 -7.68 6.11
CA MET A 150 7.16 -6.46 5.33
C MET A 150 6.29 -6.49 4.06
N GLU A 151 6.34 -7.57 3.32
CA GLU A 151 5.52 -7.76 2.11
C GLU A 151 4.03 -7.73 2.44
N ASP A 152 3.62 -8.42 3.52
CA ASP A 152 2.25 -8.40 4.00
C ASP A 152 1.82 -7.01 4.45
N SER A 153 2.65 -6.32 5.23
CA SER A 153 2.42 -4.95 5.69
C SER A 153 2.22 -4.00 4.52
N TYR A 154 3.09 -4.10 3.51
CA TYR A 154 2.98 -3.27 2.31
C TYR A 154 1.64 -3.52 1.59
N LYS A 155 1.36 -4.77 1.28
CA LYS A 155 0.20 -5.14 0.47
C LYS A 155 -1.12 -4.86 1.17
N ARG A 156 -1.21 -5.18 2.45
CA ARG A 156 -2.46 -5.16 3.21
C ARG A 156 -2.69 -3.86 3.96
N LEU A 157 -1.64 -3.19 4.42
CA LEU A 157 -1.74 -2.03 5.33
C LEU A 157 -1.20 -0.74 4.71
N LEU A 158 0.05 -0.70 4.27
CA LEU A 158 0.69 0.54 3.78
C LEU A 158 0.14 1.00 2.44
N LYS A 159 0.11 0.12 1.45
CA LYS A 159 -0.36 0.47 0.10
C LYS A 159 -1.78 1.01 0.11
N PRO A 160 -2.78 0.35 0.74
CA PRO A 160 -4.13 0.89 0.77
C PRO A 160 -4.23 2.23 1.49
N ALA A 161 -3.55 2.39 2.63
CA ALA A 161 -3.59 3.64 3.40
C ALA A 161 -2.98 4.81 2.63
N ILE A 162 -1.81 4.60 2.03
CA ILE A 162 -1.12 5.65 1.28
C ILE A 162 -1.84 5.94 -0.05
N ALA A 163 -2.43 4.95 -0.70
CA ALA A 163 -3.25 5.16 -1.88
C ALA A 163 -4.47 6.03 -1.58
N THR A 164 -5.12 5.81 -0.44
CA THR A 164 -6.25 6.63 0.01
C THR A 164 -5.82 8.07 0.27
N GLU A 165 -4.68 8.28 0.95
CA GLU A 165 -4.12 9.61 1.16
C GLU A 165 -3.79 10.31 -0.17
N ALA A 166 -3.16 9.60 -1.10
CA ALA A 166 -2.79 10.13 -2.41
C ALA A 166 -4.02 10.51 -3.23
N ALA A 167 -5.06 9.68 -3.19
CA ALA A 167 -6.32 9.96 -3.86
C ALA A 167 -6.97 11.24 -3.34
N ALA A 168 -7.05 11.40 -2.02
CA ALA A 168 -7.62 12.58 -1.39
C ALA A 168 -6.80 13.83 -1.70
N ALA A 169 -5.47 13.76 -1.60
CA ALA A 169 -4.59 14.88 -1.92
C ALA A 169 -4.68 15.31 -3.38
N SER A 170 -4.74 14.34 -4.30
CA SER A 170 -4.86 14.60 -5.74
C SER A 170 -6.20 15.26 -6.09
N LYS A 171 -7.28 14.80 -5.47
CA LYS A 171 -8.61 15.41 -5.66
C LYS A 171 -8.63 16.85 -5.17
N GLU A 172 -8.10 17.11 -3.97
CA GLU A 172 -8.01 18.45 -3.41
C GLU A 172 -7.21 19.39 -4.30
N LYS A 173 -6.07 18.94 -4.80
CA LYS A 173 -5.23 19.70 -5.73
C LYS A 173 -5.99 20.02 -7.03
N ALA A 174 -6.70 19.06 -7.59
CA ALA A 174 -7.47 19.24 -8.81
C ALA A 174 -8.62 20.21 -8.61
N ASP A 175 -9.34 20.11 -7.48
CA ASP A 175 -10.43 21.04 -7.14
C ASP A 175 -9.91 22.47 -6.98
N THR A 176 -8.79 22.66 -6.28
CA THR A 176 -8.17 23.96 -6.08
C THR A 176 -7.73 24.58 -7.40
N GLU A 177 -7.12 23.79 -8.28
CA GLU A 177 -6.68 24.26 -9.60
C GLU A 177 -7.86 24.62 -10.49
N ALA A 178 -8.94 23.84 -10.47
CA ALA A 178 -10.16 24.14 -11.22
C ALA A 178 -10.80 25.45 -10.76
N ILE A 179 -10.86 25.70 -9.46
CA ILE A 179 -11.37 26.94 -8.89
C ILE A 179 -10.52 28.13 -9.34
N ARG A 180 -9.20 27.98 -9.32
CA ARG A 180 -8.27 29.04 -9.77
C ARG A 180 -8.47 29.38 -11.25
N VAL A 181 -8.57 28.38 -12.10
CA VAL A 181 -8.81 28.58 -13.54
C VAL A 181 -10.14 29.28 -13.77
N PHE A 182 -11.20 28.86 -13.07
CA PHE A 182 -12.51 29.52 -13.16
C PHE A 182 -12.43 30.98 -12.73
N ALA A 183 -11.78 31.27 -11.60
CA ALA A 183 -11.62 32.66 -11.13
C ALA A 183 -10.83 33.52 -12.12
N ASP A 184 -9.77 33.00 -12.73
CA ASP A 184 -8.95 33.68 -13.71
C ASP A 184 -9.77 34.01 -14.98
N ASN A 185 -10.69 33.13 -15.38
CA ASN A 185 -11.54 33.33 -16.55
C ASN A 185 -12.64 34.39 -16.32
N LEU A 186 -12.95 34.74 -15.09
CA LEU A 186 -13.92 35.74 -14.73
C LEU A 186 -13.34 37.19 -14.74
N ARG A 187 -12.06 37.33 -14.87
CA ARG A 187 -11.36 38.62 -14.95
C ARG A 187 -11.33 39.14 -16.42
#